data_ceb6af0fc5337fb6d60fd1b3a05ad6d2
#
_entry.id   ceb6af0fc5337fb6d60fd1b3a05ad6d2
#
_cell.length_a   1.000
_cell.length_b   1.000
_cell.length_c   1.000
_cell.angle_alpha   90.00
_cell.angle_beta   90.00
_cell.angle_gamma   90.00
#
_symmetry.space_group_name_H-M   'P 1'
#
loop_
_entity.id
_entity.type
_entity.pdbx_description
1 polymer ?
#
loop_
_entity_poly.entity_id
_entity_poly.type
_entity_poly.pdbx_seq_one_letter_code
_entity_poly.pdbx_strand_id
1 'polypeptide(L)'
;MRPKQQNRRLPVNREKTKTLLVGGVAIGGSAPISVQSMCNTKTEDIDATLAQIAALTAAGCDIVRLAVPNEIAARALPEIRRGCKTPLVADIHFDYRLAIAAVEAGFDKIRINPGNIGSPARVKMVADACRSAGVPIRIGVNSGSLEKELMDEFGPTPRALCESALRHVRLLNDANFDDICISIKSSNVAETVTAYREMSEITDYPLHLGVTETGTEYMGIIKSSLGIGSLLLDGIGSTIRVSLTADPLAEVRAGIAILKAAGLRNEGVNVIACPTCGRTNIDLIGTATRVEALLQNCKTPLTVAVMGCVVNGPGEAKHADYGLAGGMGEGVLFKKGEVVCKVPEDELASALVAMIEQDNKGE
;
A
#
# COMPACT_ATOMS: atom_id res chain seq x y z
N MET A 1 3.70 -40.36 5.73
CA MET A 1 2.72 -39.31 6.08
C MET A 1 3.50 -38.03 6.36
N ARG A 2 3.48 -37.04 5.46
CA ARG A 2 4.04 -35.72 5.68
C ARG A 2 3.02 -34.90 6.48
N PRO A 3 3.42 -34.14 7.50
CA PRO A 3 2.48 -33.26 8.20
C PRO A 3 1.96 -32.25 7.19
N LYS A 4 0.63 -32.14 7.07
CA LYS A 4 -0.01 -31.03 6.38
C LYS A 4 0.56 -29.75 6.99
N GLN A 5 1.18 -28.90 6.17
CA GLN A 5 1.46 -27.52 6.56
C GLN A 5 0.13 -26.94 7.03
N GLN A 6 -0.02 -26.83 8.34
CA GLN A 6 -1.06 -26.02 8.91
C GLN A 6 -0.78 -24.60 8.41
N ASN A 7 -1.62 -24.14 7.45
CA ASN A 7 -1.77 -22.71 7.21
C ASN A 7 -2.00 -22.10 8.60
N ARG A 8 -0.96 -21.55 9.22
CA ARG A 8 -1.13 -20.64 10.35
C ARG A 8 -1.91 -19.46 9.78
N ARG A 9 -3.24 -19.54 9.89
CA ARG A 9 -4.06 -18.34 9.74
C ARG A 9 -3.49 -17.37 10.77
N LEU A 10 -2.94 -16.29 10.28
CA LEU A 10 -2.57 -15.15 11.11
C LEU A 10 -3.79 -14.78 11.95
N PRO A 11 -3.64 -14.30 13.18
CA PRO A 11 -4.76 -13.81 13.96
C PRO A 11 -5.38 -12.62 13.21
N VAL A 12 -6.45 -12.88 12.45
CA VAL A 12 -7.03 -11.93 11.49
C VAL A 12 -7.87 -10.93 12.27
N ASN A 13 -7.21 -9.94 12.83
CA ASN A 13 -7.86 -8.86 13.57
C ASN A 13 -8.63 -7.93 12.63
N ARG A 14 -8.10 -7.69 11.41
CA ARG A 14 -8.69 -6.76 10.44
C ARG A 14 -10.08 -7.17 9.94
N GLU A 15 -10.41 -8.47 9.89
CA GLU A 15 -11.73 -8.96 9.45
C GLU A 15 -12.85 -8.54 10.41
N LYS A 16 -12.50 -8.17 11.65
CA LYS A 16 -13.46 -7.69 12.66
C LYS A 16 -13.70 -6.18 12.54
N THR A 17 -12.91 -5.48 11.73
CA THR A 17 -13.07 -4.04 11.57
C THR A 17 -14.31 -3.70 10.74
N LYS A 18 -14.88 -2.52 10.98
CA LYS A 18 -15.95 -1.95 10.16
C LYS A 18 -15.50 -1.85 8.71
N THR A 19 -16.44 -2.03 7.79
CA THR A 19 -16.20 -1.83 6.36
C THR A 19 -16.69 -0.44 5.95
N LEU A 20 -15.83 0.34 5.31
CA LEU A 20 -16.14 1.65 4.75
C LEU A 20 -15.98 1.62 3.24
N LEU A 21 -16.73 2.46 2.53
CA LEU A 21 -16.60 2.65 1.08
C LEU A 21 -15.92 3.97 0.77
N VAL A 22 -14.93 3.93 -0.11
CA VAL A 22 -14.19 5.10 -0.61
C VAL A 22 -14.27 5.07 -2.14
N GLY A 23 -15.22 5.78 -2.71
CA GLY A 23 -15.43 5.81 -4.16
C GLY A 23 -15.62 4.42 -4.80
N GLY A 24 -16.31 3.51 -4.11
CA GLY A 24 -16.49 2.12 -4.54
C GLY A 24 -15.40 1.15 -4.09
N VAL A 25 -14.28 1.62 -3.55
CA VAL A 25 -13.24 0.78 -2.93
C VAL A 25 -13.61 0.52 -1.47
N ALA A 26 -13.87 -0.75 -1.13
CA ALA A 26 -14.11 -1.16 0.25
C ALA A 26 -12.79 -1.20 1.03
N ILE A 27 -12.79 -0.67 2.26
CA ILE A 27 -11.68 -0.75 3.22
C ILE A 27 -12.19 -1.27 4.55
N GLY A 28 -11.45 -2.17 5.18
CA GLY A 28 -11.88 -2.85 6.42
C GLY A 28 -12.59 -4.17 6.17
N GLY A 29 -12.91 -4.87 7.23
CA GLY A 29 -13.48 -6.20 7.17
C GLY A 29 -12.61 -7.18 6.37
N SER A 30 -13.24 -8.00 5.57
CA SER A 30 -12.58 -8.96 4.65
C SER A 30 -12.15 -8.34 3.31
N ALA A 31 -12.34 -7.03 3.10
CA ALA A 31 -11.97 -6.37 1.85
C ALA A 31 -10.47 -6.49 1.57
N PRO A 32 -10.03 -6.56 0.30
CA PRO A 32 -8.62 -6.50 -0.06
C PRO A 32 -7.95 -5.24 0.49
N ILE A 33 -6.68 -5.35 0.87
CA ILE A 33 -5.95 -4.20 1.41
C ILE A 33 -5.61 -3.24 0.26
N SER A 34 -6.13 -2.01 0.34
CA SER A 34 -5.92 -1.00 -0.67
C SER A 34 -4.58 -0.27 -0.53
N VAL A 35 -3.95 0.03 -1.65
CA VAL A 35 -2.76 0.87 -1.75
C VAL A 35 -3.19 2.30 -2.05
N GLN A 36 -2.84 3.22 -1.16
CA GLN A 36 -3.04 4.65 -1.36
C GLN A 36 -1.70 5.34 -1.61
N SER A 37 -1.67 6.31 -2.51
CA SER A 37 -0.56 7.27 -2.64
C SER A 37 -1.08 8.71 -2.60
N MET A 38 -0.18 9.67 -2.75
CA MET A 38 -0.51 11.09 -2.68
C MET A 38 0.19 11.84 -3.80
N CYS A 39 -0.55 12.69 -4.50
CA CYS A 39 0.05 13.60 -5.47
C CYS A 39 1.00 14.57 -4.77
N ASN A 40 2.12 14.86 -5.45
CA ASN A 40 3.07 15.90 -5.07
C ASN A 40 2.96 17.16 -5.96
N THR A 41 2.03 17.16 -6.93
CA THR A 41 1.65 18.34 -7.71
C THR A 41 0.92 19.35 -6.82
N LYS A 42 0.97 20.61 -7.21
CA LYS A 42 0.06 21.62 -6.63
C LYS A 42 -1.35 21.34 -7.12
N THR A 43 -2.30 21.20 -6.20
CA THR A 43 -3.69 20.81 -6.53
C THR A 43 -4.39 21.83 -7.45
N GLU A 44 -3.99 23.09 -7.39
CA GLU A 44 -4.46 24.13 -8.31
C GLU A 44 -3.97 23.97 -9.76
N ASP A 45 -2.91 23.19 -10.00
CA ASP A 45 -2.49 22.79 -11.33
C ASP A 45 -3.26 21.52 -11.73
N ILE A 46 -4.42 21.74 -12.33
CA ILE A 46 -5.39 20.67 -12.63
C ILE A 46 -4.82 19.66 -13.60
N ASP A 47 -4.18 20.13 -14.69
CA ASP A 47 -3.65 19.25 -15.74
C ASP A 47 -2.53 18.35 -15.20
N ALA A 48 -1.57 18.92 -14.49
CA ALA A 48 -0.49 18.16 -13.87
C ALA A 48 -1.03 17.19 -12.81
N THR A 49 -2.04 17.58 -12.04
CA THR A 49 -2.64 16.73 -11.01
C THR A 49 -3.41 15.57 -11.64
N LEU A 50 -4.20 15.80 -12.69
CA LEU A 50 -4.90 14.75 -13.43
C LEU A 50 -3.93 13.76 -14.09
N ALA A 51 -2.85 14.27 -14.71
CA ALA A 51 -1.81 13.42 -15.30
C ALA A 51 -1.16 12.53 -14.24
N GLN A 52 -0.85 13.06 -13.05
CA GLN A 52 -0.27 12.28 -11.96
C GLN A 52 -1.26 11.26 -11.37
N ILE A 53 -2.54 11.62 -11.21
CA ILE A 53 -3.59 10.67 -10.79
C ILE A 53 -3.66 9.50 -11.77
N ALA A 54 -3.66 9.79 -13.08
CA ALA A 54 -3.71 8.76 -14.12
C ALA A 54 -2.48 7.83 -14.05
N ALA A 55 -1.29 8.38 -13.88
CA ALA A 55 -0.05 7.61 -13.74
C ALA A 55 -0.05 6.72 -12.49
N LEU A 56 -0.47 7.26 -11.33
CA LEU A 56 -0.59 6.49 -10.09
C LEU A 56 -1.62 5.36 -10.22
N THR A 57 -2.76 5.63 -10.84
CA THR A 57 -3.81 4.63 -11.08
C THR A 57 -3.32 3.52 -12.00
N ALA A 58 -2.63 3.87 -13.09
CA ALA A 58 -2.03 2.91 -14.01
C ALA A 58 -0.97 2.03 -13.33
N ALA A 59 -0.26 2.57 -12.33
CA ALA A 59 0.70 1.82 -11.51
C ALA A 59 0.04 0.90 -10.47
N GLY A 60 -1.30 0.90 -10.33
CA GLY A 60 -2.04 0.06 -9.41
C GLY A 60 -2.37 0.71 -8.06
N CYS A 61 -2.36 2.04 -8.00
CA CYS A 61 -2.86 2.79 -6.84
C CYS A 61 -4.39 2.72 -6.81
N ASP A 62 -4.95 2.25 -5.69
CA ASP A 62 -6.40 2.08 -5.54
C ASP A 62 -7.10 3.39 -5.14
N ILE A 63 -6.42 4.26 -4.40
CA ILE A 63 -6.96 5.50 -3.83
C ILE A 63 -5.88 6.59 -3.91
N VAL A 64 -6.19 7.76 -4.44
CA VAL A 64 -5.25 8.87 -4.56
C VAL A 64 -5.64 10.02 -3.62
N ARG A 65 -4.65 10.57 -2.89
CA ARG A 65 -4.82 11.70 -1.98
C ARG A 65 -4.25 12.98 -2.58
N LEU A 66 -4.96 14.09 -2.42
CA LEU A 66 -4.55 15.44 -2.81
C LEU A 66 -4.47 16.34 -1.58
N ALA A 67 -3.46 17.22 -1.53
CA ALA A 67 -3.38 18.28 -0.53
C ALA A 67 -4.35 19.41 -0.89
N VAL A 68 -5.12 19.89 0.09
CA VAL A 68 -6.02 21.05 -0.09
C VAL A 68 -5.65 22.10 0.95
N PRO A 69 -4.57 22.87 0.71
CA PRO A 69 -4.03 23.78 1.72
C PRO A 69 -4.79 25.10 1.83
N ASN A 70 -5.54 25.49 0.80
CA ASN A 70 -6.19 26.80 0.69
C ASN A 70 -7.40 26.78 -0.26
N GLU A 71 -8.10 27.92 -0.35
CA GLU A 71 -9.28 28.09 -1.21
C GLU A 71 -8.97 27.97 -2.71
N ILE A 72 -7.75 28.30 -3.16
CA ILE A 72 -7.38 28.18 -4.56
C ILE A 72 -7.35 26.71 -4.95
N ALA A 73 -6.71 25.86 -4.15
CA ALA A 73 -6.73 24.41 -4.33
C ALA A 73 -8.17 23.86 -4.25
N ALA A 74 -9.01 24.35 -3.31
CA ALA A 74 -10.38 23.89 -3.18
C ALA A 74 -11.23 24.19 -4.43
N ARG A 75 -11.02 25.31 -5.11
CA ARG A 75 -11.72 25.66 -6.36
C ARG A 75 -11.39 24.72 -7.51
N ALA A 76 -10.23 24.08 -7.51
CA ALA A 76 -9.84 23.11 -8.54
C ALA A 76 -10.51 21.72 -8.38
N LEU A 77 -10.98 21.38 -7.16
CA LEU A 77 -11.47 20.04 -6.83
C LEU A 77 -12.61 19.55 -7.72
N PRO A 78 -13.65 20.37 -8.07
CA PRO A 78 -14.75 19.91 -8.93
C PRO A 78 -14.28 19.52 -10.33
N GLU A 79 -13.27 20.22 -10.88
CA GLU A 79 -12.73 19.92 -12.21
C GLU A 79 -11.86 18.68 -12.17
N ILE A 80 -11.01 18.52 -11.16
CA ILE A 80 -10.22 17.29 -10.93
C ILE A 80 -11.16 16.10 -10.79
N ARG A 81 -12.25 16.20 -10.01
CA ARG A 81 -13.21 15.10 -9.84
C ARG A 81 -13.87 14.69 -11.16
N ARG A 82 -14.23 15.66 -12.00
CA ARG A 82 -14.80 15.38 -13.33
C ARG A 82 -13.80 14.71 -14.29
N GLY A 83 -12.52 15.02 -14.14
CA GLY A 83 -11.44 14.51 -14.98
C GLY A 83 -10.97 13.09 -14.66
N CYS A 84 -11.36 12.49 -13.52
CA CYS A 84 -10.94 11.13 -13.15
C CYS A 84 -12.03 10.33 -12.44
N LYS A 85 -11.93 8.99 -12.53
CA LYS A 85 -12.83 8.06 -11.83
C LYS A 85 -12.20 7.45 -10.57
N THR A 86 -10.90 7.63 -10.40
CA THR A 86 -10.15 7.09 -9.26
C THR A 86 -10.69 7.68 -7.96
N PRO A 87 -10.87 6.88 -6.90
CA PRO A 87 -11.25 7.37 -5.60
C PRO A 87 -10.27 8.40 -5.06
N LEU A 88 -10.80 9.56 -4.63
CA LEU A 88 -10.01 10.70 -4.20
C LEU A 88 -10.17 11.00 -2.71
N VAL A 89 -9.06 11.34 -2.06
CA VAL A 89 -9.02 11.79 -0.66
C VAL A 89 -8.53 13.23 -0.59
N ALA A 90 -9.29 14.11 0.05
CA ALA A 90 -8.85 15.47 0.35
C ALA A 90 -8.12 15.50 1.70
N ASP A 91 -6.89 16.03 1.69
CA ASP A 91 -6.06 16.20 2.88
C ASP A 91 -6.19 17.64 3.40
N ILE A 92 -6.94 17.78 4.49
CA ILE A 92 -7.28 19.07 5.09
C ILE A 92 -6.58 19.18 6.45
N HIS A 93 -5.91 20.29 6.70
CA HIS A 93 -5.14 20.47 7.94
C HIS A 93 -5.87 21.32 8.99
N PHE A 94 -6.42 22.48 8.61
CA PHE A 94 -6.91 23.46 9.59
C PHE A 94 -8.32 24.02 9.28
N ASP A 95 -8.61 24.31 8.02
CA ASP A 95 -9.86 24.99 7.66
C ASP A 95 -10.97 24.00 7.31
N TYR A 96 -11.98 23.92 8.18
CA TYR A 96 -13.14 23.06 8.01
C TYR A 96 -13.94 23.34 6.72
N ARG A 97 -13.90 24.60 6.20
CA ARG A 97 -14.60 24.98 4.97
C ARG A 97 -14.03 24.25 3.75
N LEU A 98 -12.72 24.02 3.74
CA LEU A 98 -12.07 23.25 2.68
C LEU A 98 -12.49 21.78 2.70
N ALA A 99 -12.77 21.21 3.89
CA ALA A 99 -13.30 19.86 4.01
C ALA A 99 -14.71 19.76 3.41
N ILE A 100 -15.57 20.73 3.72
CA ILE A 100 -16.94 20.82 3.18
C ILE A 100 -16.89 20.98 1.66
N ALA A 101 -16.07 21.90 1.15
CA ALA A 101 -15.89 22.10 -0.29
C ALA A 101 -15.40 20.83 -1.02
N ALA A 102 -14.54 20.04 -0.38
CA ALA A 102 -14.09 18.77 -0.95
C ALA A 102 -15.22 17.72 -1.02
N VAL A 103 -16.06 17.65 0.00
CA VAL A 103 -17.28 16.80 0.00
C VAL A 103 -18.24 17.24 -1.11
N GLU A 104 -18.51 18.54 -1.23
CA GLU A 104 -19.38 19.12 -2.26
C GLU A 104 -18.82 18.89 -3.69
N ALA A 105 -17.49 18.87 -3.82
CA ALA A 105 -16.81 18.54 -5.09
C ALA A 105 -16.89 17.05 -5.44
N GLY A 106 -17.41 16.18 -4.57
CA GLY A 106 -17.55 14.75 -4.79
C GLY A 106 -16.31 13.93 -4.47
N PHE A 107 -15.49 14.37 -3.52
CA PHE A 107 -14.37 13.58 -3.02
C PHE A 107 -14.87 12.43 -2.14
N ASP A 108 -14.21 11.29 -2.23
CA ASP A 108 -14.68 10.02 -1.69
C ASP A 108 -14.23 9.76 -0.24
N LYS A 109 -13.29 10.54 0.29
CA LYS A 109 -12.84 10.50 1.69
C LYS A 109 -12.19 11.82 2.08
N ILE A 110 -12.40 12.24 3.32
CA ILE A 110 -11.72 13.39 3.89
C ILE A 110 -10.68 12.93 4.91
N ARG A 111 -9.46 13.48 4.83
CA ARG A 111 -8.46 13.31 5.89
C ARG A 111 -8.33 14.58 6.67
N ILE A 112 -8.58 14.50 7.96
CA ILE A 112 -8.41 15.60 8.91
C ILE A 112 -7.71 15.10 10.18
N ASN A 113 -7.25 16.07 10.97
CA ASN A 113 -7.06 15.90 12.41
C ASN A 113 -8.14 16.76 13.08
N PRO A 114 -9.20 16.16 13.68
CA PRO A 114 -10.29 16.91 14.27
C PRO A 114 -9.85 17.96 15.30
N GLY A 115 -8.77 17.71 16.05
CA GLY A 115 -8.20 18.67 16.98
C GLY A 115 -7.67 19.95 16.32
N ASN A 116 -7.26 19.89 15.04
CA ASN A 116 -6.75 21.05 14.31
C ASN A 116 -7.85 21.84 13.58
N ILE A 117 -9.04 21.23 13.40
CA ILE A 117 -10.16 21.86 12.68
C ILE A 117 -10.80 22.99 13.53
N GLY A 118 -10.59 22.97 14.84
CA GLY A 118 -11.00 24.00 15.77
C GLY A 118 -12.13 23.53 16.70
N SER A 119 -13.20 24.34 16.85
CA SER A 119 -14.24 24.06 17.84
C SER A 119 -15.08 22.81 17.51
N PRO A 120 -15.70 22.16 18.52
CA PRO A 120 -16.62 21.03 18.30
C PRO A 120 -17.74 21.34 17.29
N ALA A 121 -18.21 22.59 17.23
CA ALA A 121 -19.19 23.00 16.24
C ALA A 121 -18.67 22.90 14.79
N ARG A 122 -17.41 23.23 14.55
CA ARG A 122 -16.78 23.09 13.22
C ARG A 122 -16.56 21.62 12.85
N VAL A 123 -16.13 20.81 13.81
CA VAL A 123 -16.02 19.35 13.63
C VAL A 123 -17.38 18.77 13.26
N LYS A 124 -18.44 19.19 13.96
CA LYS A 124 -19.82 18.78 13.65
C LYS A 124 -20.26 19.17 12.24
N MET A 125 -19.93 20.37 11.77
CA MET A 125 -20.25 20.79 10.40
C MET A 125 -19.60 19.88 9.35
N VAL A 126 -18.33 19.51 9.54
CA VAL A 126 -17.63 18.55 8.65
C VAL A 126 -18.27 17.17 8.73
N ALA A 127 -18.56 16.69 9.93
CA ALA A 127 -19.20 15.39 10.15
C ALA A 127 -20.60 15.32 9.50
N ASP A 128 -21.40 16.39 9.62
CA ASP A 128 -22.72 16.48 9.01
C ASP A 128 -22.66 16.47 7.47
N ALA A 129 -21.72 17.22 6.88
CA ALA A 129 -21.49 17.22 5.44
C ALA A 129 -21.05 15.82 4.94
N CYS A 130 -20.08 15.22 5.61
CA CYS A 130 -19.59 13.88 5.27
C CYS A 130 -20.69 12.81 5.40
N ARG A 131 -21.49 12.85 6.47
CA ARG A 131 -22.61 11.93 6.69
C ARG A 131 -23.67 12.05 5.59
N SER A 132 -24.04 13.28 5.24
CA SER A 132 -25.05 13.53 4.20
C SER A 132 -24.62 13.03 2.82
N ALA A 133 -23.30 13.00 2.55
CA ALA A 133 -22.73 12.53 1.30
C ALA A 133 -22.26 11.07 1.35
N GLY A 134 -22.30 10.40 2.51
CA GLY A 134 -21.76 9.04 2.68
C GLY A 134 -20.23 8.96 2.55
N VAL A 135 -19.53 10.04 2.91
CA VAL A 135 -18.08 10.18 2.78
C VAL A 135 -17.39 9.88 4.11
N PRO A 136 -16.54 8.84 4.21
CA PRO A 136 -15.83 8.53 5.44
C PRO A 136 -14.74 9.56 5.76
N ILE A 137 -14.44 9.68 7.06
CA ILE A 137 -13.38 10.54 7.57
C ILE A 137 -12.20 9.69 8.03
N ARG A 138 -10.98 10.05 7.60
CA ARG A 138 -9.77 9.51 8.17
C ARG A 138 -9.13 10.47 9.17
N ILE A 139 -9.06 10.02 10.41
CA ILE A 139 -8.25 10.66 11.46
C ILE A 139 -6.78 10.37 11.17
N GLY A 140 -5.94 11.43 11.14
CA GLY A 140 -4.51 11.30 10.88
C GLY A 140 -3.68 11.88 12.00
N VAL A 141 -3.22 11.04 12.94
CA VAL A 141 -2.30 11.41 14.01
C VAL A 141 -0.86 11.16 13.59
N ASN A 142 0.02 12.13 13.84
CA ASN A 142 1.46 12.01 13.64
C ASN A 142 2.20 12.40 14.92
N SER A 143 3.33 11.76 15.20
CA SER A 143 4.13 12.03 16.40
C SER A 143 4.59 13.49 16.53
N GLY A 144 4.84 14.16 15.41
CA GLY A 144 5.26 15.56 15.39
C GLY A 144 4.14 16.58 15.65
N SER A 145 2.87 16.14 15.83
CA SER A 145 1.71 17.02 16.02
C SER A 145 0.81 16.57 17.18
N LEU A 146 1.38 15.90 18.18
CA LEU A 146 0.66 15.53 19.39
C LEU A 146 0.29 16.76 20.23
N GLU A 147 -0.84 16.68 20.88
CA GLU A 147 -1.33 17.69 21.82
C GLU A 147 -0.41 17.80 23.03
N LYS A 148 -0.18 19.06 23.50
CA LYS A 148 0.75 19.35 24.57
C LYS A 148 0.39 18.58 25.87
N GLU A 149 -0.89 18.50 26.20
CA GLU A 149 -1.38 17.81 27.39
C GLU A 149 -1.01 16.31 27.35
N LEU A 150 -1.10 15.68 26.17
CA LEU A 150 -0.73 14.27 26.00
C LEU A 150 0.79 14.07 26.07
N MET A 151 1.54 15.02 25.55
CA MET A 151 3.01 15.02 25.65
C MET A 151 3.46 15.20 27.11
N ASP A 152 2.78 16.05 27.89
CA ASP A 152 3.10 16.28 29.30
C ASP A 152 2.72 15.05 30.17
N GLU A 153 1.64 14.33 29.83
CA GLU A 153 1.14 13.17 30.59
C GLU A 153 1.87 11.86 30.23
N PHE A 154 2.03 11.57 28.93
CA PHE A 154 2.54 10.28 28.44
C PHE A 154 3.91 10.35 27.77
N GLY A 155 4.46 11.55 27.55
CA GLY A 155 5.65 11.74 26.73
C GLY A 155 5.46 11.37 25.26
N PRO A 156 6.55 11.30 24.46
CA PRO A 156 6.49 10.88 23.05
C PRO A 156 6.42 9.35 22.94
N THR A 157 5.30 8.77 23.32
CA THR A 157 5.11 7.31 23.41
C THR A 157 4.01 6.81 22.46
N PRO A 158 4.00 5.50 22.13
CA PRO A 158 2.89 4.87 21.41
C PRO A 158 1.53 5.13 22.09
N ARG A 159 1.50 5.15 23.42
CA ARG A 159 0.29 5.44 24.20
C ARG A 159 -0.25 6.85 23.93
N ALA A 160 0.61 7.88 23.88
CA ALA A 160 0.19 9.24 23.56
C ALA A 160 -0.44 9.32 22.16
N LEU A 161 0.12 8.60 21.18
CA LEU A 161 -0.43 8.51 19.83
C LEU A 161 -1.83 7.88 19.81
N CYS A 162 -2.01 6.79 20.57
CA CYS A 162 -3.31 6.12 20.67
C CYS A 162 -4.35 7.01 21.37
N GLU A 163 -3.99 7.66 22.48
CA GLU A 163 -4.91 8.57 23.19
C GLU A 163 -5.30 9.78 22.34
N SER A 164 -4.37 10.35 21.56
CA SER A 164 -4.69 11.42 20.59
C SER A 164 -5.72 10.93 19.57
N ALA A 165 -5.49 9.75 18.97
CA ALA A 165 -6.44 9.19 18.02
C ALA A 165 -7.83 8.96 18.64
N LEU A 166 -7.88 8.41 19.86
CA LEU A 166 -9.14 8.15 20.59
C LEU A 166 -9.87 9.45 20.97
N ARG A 167 -9.15 10.52 21.33
CA ARG A 167 -9.76 11.83 21.55
C ARG A 167 -10.45 12.33 20.28
N HIS A 168 -9.80 12.18 19.12
CA HIS A 168 -10.36 12.60 17.84
C HIS A 168 -11.53 11.71 17.39
N VAL A 169 -11.50 10.42 17.69
CA VAL A 169 -12.65 9.51 17.49
C VAL A 169 -13.84 10.00 18.30
N ARG A 170 -13.64 10.27 19.60
CA ARG A 170 -14.71 10.80 20.47
C ARG A 170 -15.34 12.07 19.92
N LEU A 171 -14.55 13.03 19.44
CA LEU A 171 -15.08 14.26 18.84
C LEU A 171 -16.00 14.00 17.62
N LEU A 172 -15.69 13.00 16.81
CA LEU A 172 -16.56 12.60 15.68
C LEU A 172 -17.80 11.84 16.17
N ASN A 173 -17.64 10.93 17.14
CA ASN A 173 -18.76 10.18 17.71
C ASN A 173 -19.76 11.11 18.44
N ASP A 174 -19.27 12.14 19.16
CA ASP A 174 -20.12 13.17 19.78
C ASP A 174 -20.89 13.99 18.73
N ALA A 175 -20.38 14.07 17.50
CA ALA A 175 -21.08 14.61 16.36
C ALA A 175 -21.98 13.59 15.62
N ASN A 176 -22.22 12.42 16.21
CA ASN A 176 -22.94 11.28 15.62
C ASN A 176 -22.33 10.79 14.29
N PHE A 177 -21.01 10.76 14.17
CA PHE A 177 -20.30 10.31 12.97
C PHE A 177 -19.41 9.11 13.32
N ASP A 178 -19.59 7.99 12.56
CA ASP A 178 -18.99 6.69 12.88
C ASP A 178 -18.26 6.04 11.67
N ASP A 179 -18.33 6.64 10.48
CA ASP A 179 -17.60 6.17 9.29
C ASP A 179 -16.14 6.62 9.33
N ILE A 180 -15.39 6.09 10.30
CA ILE A 180 -14.05 6.54 10.68
C ILE A 180 -13.00 5.51 10.25
N CYS A 181 -11.91 5.99 9.67
CA CYS A 181 -10.66 5.27 9.47
C CYS A 181 -9.57 5.94 10.31
N ILE A 182 -8.66 5.17 10.91
CA ILE A 182 -7.62 5.73 11.79
C ILE A 182 -6.24 5.52 11.19
N SER A 183 -5.38 6.53 11.28
CA SER A 183 -3.98 6.46 10.91
C SER A 183 -3.11 7.09 12.00
N ILE A 184 -2.14 6.33 12.49
CA ILE A 184 -1.21 6.72 13.55
C ILE A 184 0.20 6.52 13.00
N LYS A 185 0.99 7.58 12.93
CA LYS A 185 2.32 7.52 12.32
C LYS A 185 3.38 8.16 13.19
N SER A 186 4.50 7.48 13.30
CA SER A 186 5.76 8.02 13.82
C SER A 186 6.86 7.81 12.77
N SER A 187 7.93 8.57 12.84
CA SER A 187 9.17 8.33 12.10
C SER A 187 9.96 7.13 12.67
N ASN A 188 9.66 6.74 13.91
CA ASN A 188 10.18 5.53 14.55
C ASN A 188 9.30 4.34 14.20
N VAL A 189 9.90 3.34 13.56
CA VAL A 189 9.19 2.12 13.11
C VAL A 189 8.65 1.33 14.29
N ALA A 190 9.43 1.13 15.35
CA ALA A 190 9.01 0.35 16.52
C ALA A 190 7.84 1.00 17.25
N GLU A 191 7.85 2.33 17.42
CA GLU A 191 6.75 3.08 18.00
C GLU A 191 5.49 2.97 17.14
N THR A 192 5.63 3.11 15.81
CA THR A 192 4.52 2.95 14.87
C THR A 192 3.88 1.58 15.00
N VAL A 193 4.69 0.51 14.99
CA VAL A 193 4.20 -0.87 15.12
C VAL A 193 3.49 -1.08 16.46
N THR A 194 4.09 -0.61 17.55
CA THR A 194 3.49 -0.73 18.89
C THR A 194 2.15 0.01 18.98
N ALA A 195 2.09 1.26 18.49
CA ALA A 195 0.86 2.05 18.51
C ALA A 195 -0.29 1.40 17.69
N TYR A 196 0.02 0.85 16.52
CA TYR A 196 -1.01 0.16 15.74
C TYR A 196 -1.47 -1.16 16.37
N ARG A 197 -0.58 -1.91 17.02
CA ARG A 197 -0.96 -3.11 17.78
C ARG A 197 -1.90 -2.75 18.92
N GLU A 198 -1.55 -1.76 19.74
CA GLU A 198 -2.41 -1.26 20.81
C GLU A 198 -3.76 -0.78 20.28
N MET A 199 -3.75 0.02 19.19
CA MET A 199 -4.99 0.54 18.61
C MET A 199 -5.87 -0.58 18.06
N SER A 200 -5.31 -1.63 17.47
CA SER A 200 -6.07 -2.76 16.91
C SER A 200 -6.80 -3.59 17.98
N GLU A 201 -6.38 -3.50 19.23
CA GLU A 201 -7.02 -4.16 20.38
C GLU A 201 -8.16 -3.30 20.98
N ILE A 202 -8.08 -1.96 20.78
CA ILE A 202 -8.99 -0.99 21.41
C ILE A 202 -10.19 -0.67 20.50
N THR A 203 -10.03 -0.76 19.18
CA THR A 203 -11.04 -0.28 18.23
C THR A 203 -11.30 -1.25 17.09
N ASP A 204 -12.51 -1.21 16.56
CA ASP A 204 -12.95 -1.91 15.34
C ASP A 204 -12.92 -1.04 14.08
N TYR A 205 -12.43 0.19 14.17
CA TYR A 205 -12.25 1.04 12.99
C TYR A 205 -11.10 0.54 12.09
N PRO A 206 -11.28 0.58 10.73
CA PRO A 206 -10.22 0.20 9.81
C PRO A 206 -8.98 1.09 9.99
N LEU A 207 -7.80 0.46 9.98
CA LEU A 207 -6.52 1.13 10.19
C LEU A 207 -5.81 1.38 8.85
N HIS A 208 -5.36 2.61 8.65
CA HIS A 208 -4.53 3.02 7.52
C HIS A 208 -3.07 3.04 7.92
N LEU A 209 -2.32 2.03 7.50
CA LEU A 209 -0.93 1.85 7.90
C LEU A 209 0.04 2.74 7.11
N GLY A 210 1.11 3.12 7.75
CA GLY A 210 2.23 3.83 7.14
C GLY A 210 3.21 4.33 8.18
N VAL A 211 4.45 4.53 7.75
CA VAL A 211 5.50 5.23 8.50
C VAL A 211 5.67 6.62 7.89
N THR A 212 5.96 7.63 8.69
CA THR A 212 6.22 9.00 8.21
C THR A 212 7.71 9.32 8.25
N GLU A 213 8.15 10.30 7.44
CA GLU A 213 9.55 10.78 7.45
C GLU A 213 10.57 9.63 7.27
N THR A 214 10.28 8.73 6.32
CA THR A 214 11.09 7.53 6.15
C THR A 214 12.44 7.79 5.47
N GLY A 215 12.60 8.94 4.82
CA GLY A 215 13.79 9.32 4.08
C GLY A 215 13.74 8.98 2.59
N THR A 216 14.91 8.86 1.97
CA THR A 216 15.06 8.54 0.56
C THR A 216 14.58 7.11 0.23
N GLU A 217 14.49 6.79 -1.05
CA GLU A 217 13.85 5.57 -1.56
C GLU A 217 14.35 4.29 -0.86
N TYR A 218 15.67 4.06 -0.82
CA TYR A 218 16.23 2.83 -0.26
C TYR A 218 15.85 2.62 1.22
N MET A 219 16.20 3.56 2.09
CA MET A 219 15.89 3.44 3.51
C MET A 219 14.40 3.59 3.80
N GLY A 220 13.70 4.37 3.00
CA GLY A 220 12.26 4.55 3.11
C GLY A 220 11.49 3.27 2.81
N ILE A 221 11.89 2.51 1.81
CA ILE A 221 11.32 1.18 1.51
C ILE A 221 11.60 0.22 2.65
N ILE A 222 12.82 0.16 3.18
CA ILE A 222 13.16 -0.71 4.31
C ILE A 222 12.31 -0.39 5.54
N LYS A 223 12.23 0.88 5.95
CA LYS A 223 11.41 1.31 7.10
C LYS A 223 9.92 1.00 6.88
N SER A 224 9.42 1.26 5.68
CA SER A 224 8.02 0.98 5.34
C SER A 224 7.73 -0.53 5.31
N SER A 225 8.64 -1.33 4.79
CA SER A 225 8.52 -2.80 4.78
C SER A 225 8.49 -3.37 6.19
N LEU A 226 9.34 -2.87 7.09
CA LEU A 226 9.34 -3.27 8.48
C LEU A 226 8.08 -2.81 9.22
N GLY A 227 7.69 -1.54 9.07
CA GLY A 227 6.55 -0.96 9.79
C GLY A 227 5.21 -1.49 9.28
N ILE A 228 4.99 -1.45 7.96
CA ILE A 228 3.74 -1.93 7.35
C ILE A 228 3.72 -3.47 7.32
N GLY A 229 4.81 -4.09 6.87
CA GLY A 229 4.87 -5.54 6.68
C GLY A 229 4.65 -6.32 7.97
N SER A 230 5.27 -5.92 9.10
CA SER A 230 5.07 -6.59 10.39
C SER A 230 3.60 -6.54 10.84
N LEU A 231 2.94 -5.38 10.69
CA LEU A 231 1.53 -5.23 11.03
C LEU A 231 0.62 -6.07 10.13
N LEU A 232 0.90 -6.11 8.83
CA LEU A 232 0.18 -6.95 7.89
C LEU A 232 0.31 -8.45 8.24
N LEU A 233 1.49 -8.89 8.64
CA LEU A 233 1.74 -10.26 9.10
C LEU A 233 1.03 -10.58 10.42
N ASP A 234 0.79 -9.58 11.26
CA ASP A 234 -0.06 -9.70 12.47
C ASP A 234 -1.57 -9.69 12.14
N GLY A 235 -1.95 -9.50 10.87
CA GLY A 235 -3.36 -9.36 10.44
C GLY A 235 -3.96 -7.98 10.74
N ILE A 236 -3.12 -6.95 10.89
CA ILE A 236 -3.52 -5.57 11.19
C ILE A 236 -3.39 -4.70 9.93
N GLY A 237 -4.41 -3.87 9.67
CA GLY A 237 -4.41 -2.90 8.61
C GLY A 237 -5.33 -3.21 7.45
N SER A 238 -6.06 -2.19 6.98
CA SER A 238 -7.07 -2.28 5.92
C SER A 238 -6.70 -1.49 4.67
N THR A 239 -5.79 -0.55 4.79
CA THR A 239 -5.26 0.27 3.70
C THR A 239 -3.85 0.74 4.06
N ILE A 240 -2.99 0.90 3.07
CA ILE A 240 -1.59 1.25 3.30
C ILE A 240 -1.15 2.46 2.48
N ARG A 241 -0.15 3.21 2.99
CA ARG A 241 0.62 4.17 2.19
C ARG A 241 2.10 4.10 2.57
N VAL A 242 2.94 3.79 1.60
CA VAL A 242 4.38 4.03 1.67
C VAL A 242 4.63 5.52 1.47
N SER A 243 5.53 6.12 2.23
CA SER A 243 5.90 7.55 2.12
C SER A 243 7.39 7.66 1.89
N LEU A 244 7.80 8.22 0.76
CA LEU A 244 9.20 8.34 0.36
C LEU A 244 9.53 9.78 -0.03
N THR A 245 10.78 10.17 0.15
CA THR A 245 11.36 11.34 -0.52
C THR A 245 11.83 10.90 -1.92
N ALA A 246 10.85 10.59 -2.80
CA ALA A 246 11.03 10.07 -4.15
C ALA A 246 9.77 10.33 -4.99
N ASP A 247 9.76 9.86 -6.26
CA ASP A 247 8.58 9.86 -7.11
C ASP A 247 7.44 9.05 -6.45
N PRO A 248 6.20 9.57 -6.39
CA PRO A 248 5.05 8.85 -5.85
C PRO A 248 4.76 7.50 -6.52
N LEU A 249 5.20 7.28 -7.76
CA LEU A 249 5.12 5.96 -8.41
C LEU A 249 5.95 4.90 -7.69
N ALA A 250 7.09 5.28 -7.12
CA ALA A 250 7.91 4.38 -6.31
C ALA A 250 7.17 3.96 -5.01
N GLU A 251 6.39 4.89 -4.40
CA GLU A 251 5.54 4.57 -3.24
C GLU A 251 4.51 3.48 -3.55
N VAL A 252 3.83 3.59 -4.71
CA VAL A 252 2.82 2.60 -5.16
C VAL A 252 3.46 1.24 -5.39
N ARG A 253 4.57 1.20 -6.14
CA ARG A 253 5.31 -0.04 -6.43
C ARG A 253 5.77 -0.72 -5.14
N ALA A 254 6.35 0.03 -4.22
CA ALA A 254 6.78 -0.48 -2.91
C ALA A 254 5.59 -1.00 -2.08
N GLY A 255 4.45 -0.29 -2.07
CA GLY A 255 3.24 -0.74 -1.38
C GLY A 255 2.72 -2.07 -1.93
N ILE A 256 2.64 -2.21 -3.26
CA ILE A 256 2.25 -3.46 -3.92
C ILE A 256 3.25 -4.58 -3.61
N ALA A 257 4.55 -4.29 -3.65
CA ALA A 257 5.60 -5.27 -3.34
C ALA A 257 5.50 -5.77 -1.89
N ILE A 258 5.24 -4.89 -0.92
CA ILE A 258 5.01 -5.26 0.49
C ILE A 258 3.81 -6.20 0.61
N LEU A 259 2.69 -5.89 -0.06
CA LEU A 259 1.50 -6.76 -0.04
C LEU A 259 1.77 -8.13 -0.67
N LYS A 260 2.50 -8.17 -1.78
CA LYS A 260 2.92 -9.43 -2.42
C LYS A 260 3.85 -10.25 -1.52
N ALA A 261 4.87 -9.62 -0.93
CA ALA A 261 5.79 -10.26 -0.01
C ALA A 261 5.09 -10.82 1.25
N ALA A 262 4.02 -10.16 1.70
CA ALA A 262 3.18 -10.62 2.81
C ALA A 262 2.14 -11.70 2.39
N GLY A 263 2.06 -12.08 1.11
CA GLY A 263 1.06 -13.04 0.61
C GLY A 263 -0.38 -12.53 0.60
N LEU A 264 -0.57 -11.20 0.61
CA LEU A 264 -1.88 -10.55 0.70
C LEU A 264 -2.38 -9.97 -0.64
N ARG A 265 -1.54 -10.01 -1.67
CA ARG A 265 -1.87 -9.64 -3.04
C ARG A 265 -1.21 -10.63 -3.99
N ASN A 266 -2.02 -11.33 -4.79
CA ASN A 266 -1.57 -12.40 -5.68
C ASN A 266 -1.70 -12.02 -7.16
N GLU A 267 -1.56 -10.74 -7.50
CA GLU A 267 -1.62 -10.28 -8.88
C GLU A 267 -0.21 -10.21 -9.49
N GLY A 268 -0.10 -10.65 -10.76
CA GLY A 268 1.14 -10.57 -11.52
C GLY A 268 2.21 -11.56 -11.07
N VAL A 269 3.39 -11.41 -11.64
CA VAL A 269 4.48 -12.37 -11.46
C VAL A 269 5.24 -12.13 -10.16
N ASN A 270 5.53 -13.22 -9.44
CA ASN A 270 6.49 -13.27 -8.35
C ASN A 270 7.77 -13.93 -8.86
N VAL A 271 8.82 -13.15 -9.07
CA VAL A 271 10.12 -13.69 -9.49
C VAL A 271 10.90 -14.10 -8.24
N ILE A 272 11.33 -15.36 -8.21
CA ILE A 272 12.26 -15.88 -7.19
C ILE A 272 13.59 -16.18 -7.86
N ALA A 273 14.69 -15.68 -7.30
CA ALA A 273 16.02 -15.93 -7.80
C ALA A 273 16.93 -16.46 -6.69
N CYS A 274 17.82 -17.36 -7.00
CA CYS A 274 18.83 -17.80 -6.03
C CYS A 274 19.87 -16.67 -5.82
N PRO A 275 20.51 -16.61 -4.64
CA PRO A 275 21.61 -15.70 -4.45
C PRO A 275 22.81 -16.09 -5.32
N THR A 276 23.58 -15.11 -5.78
CA THR A 276 24.83 -15.37 -6.48
C THR A 276 25.81 -16.13 -5.59
N CYS A 277 26.38 -17.22 -6.11
CA CYS A 277 27.38 -18.01 -5.39
C CYS A 277 28.43 -18.57 -6.38
N GLY A 278 29.46 -19.25 -5.88
CA GLY A 278 30.51 -19.80 -6.72
C GLY A 278 30.09 -20.92 -7.69
N ARG A 279 28.83 -21.33 -7.68
CA ARG A 279 28.25 -22.30 -8.63
C ARG A 279 27.48 -21.65 -9.77
N THR A 280 27.30 -20.32 -9.75
CA THR A 280 26.60 -19.58 -10.79
C THR A 280 27.42 -19.61 -12.08
N ASN A 281 26.82 -20.05 -13.18
CA ASN A 281 27.48 -20.24 -14.49
C ASN A 281 26.93 -19.25 -15.55
N ILE A 282 26.02 -18.34 -15.21
CA ILE A 282 25.41 -17.37 -16.11
C ILE A 282 25.45 -15.97 -15.48
N ASP A 283 25.20 -14.92 -16.25
CA ASP A 283 24.87 -13.61 -15.70
C ASP A 283 23.48 -13.65 -15.02
N LEU A 284 23.45 -14.19 -13.81
CA LEU A 284 22.22 -14.35 -13.04
C LEU A 284 21.55 -13.02 -12.72
N ILE A 285 22.31 -11.99 -12.36
CA ILE A 285 21.79 -10.68 -12.00
C ILE A 285 21.11 -10.03 -13.20
N GLY A 286 21.80 -9.98 -14.34
CA GLY A 286 21.26 -9.43 -15.58
C GLY A 286 20.04 -10.23 -16.08
N THR A 287 20.09 -11.55 -16.01
CA THR A 287 18.98 -12.44 -16.41
C THR A 287 17.73 -12.22 -15.53
N ALA A 288 17.89 -12.20 -14.20
CA ALA A 288 16.76 -11.96 -13.28
C ALA A 288 16.15 -10.59 -13.49
N THR A 289 16.95 -9.53 -13.57
CA THR A 289 16.49 -8.17 -13.83
C THR A 289 15.74 -8.07 -15.17
N ARG A 290 16.23 -8.76 -16.21
CA ARG A 290 15.58 -8.78 -17.52
C ARG A 290 14.25 -9.53 -17.49
N VAL A 291 14.16 -10.65 -16.78
CA VAL A 291 12.90 -11.40 -16.58
C VAL A 291 11.88 -10.54 -15.83
N GLU A 292 12.27 -9.87 -14.74
CA GLU A 292 11.39 -8.95 -14.00
C GLU A 292 10.87 -7.82 -14.88
N ALA A 293 11.75 -7.19 -15.68
CA ALA A 293 11.38 -6.11 -16.57
C ALA A 293 10.39 -6.55 -17.67
N LEU A 294 10.61 -7.72 -18.28
CA LEU A 294 9.76 -8.26 -19.33
C LEU A 294 8.38 -8.67 -18.79
N LEU A 295 8.30 -9.17 -17.55
CA LEU A 295 7.06 -9.65 -16.93
C LEU A 295 6.35 -8.59 -16.07
N GLN A 296 6.86 -7.37 -15.98
CA GLN A 296 6.29 -6.32 -15.11
C GLN A 296 4.81 -5.99 -15.36
N ASN A 297 4.33 -6.18 -16.60
CA ASN A 297 2.94 -5.92 -17.01
C ASN A 297 2.07 -7.18 -17.05
N CYS A 298 2.63 -8.35 -16.76
CA CYS A 298 1.88 -9.60 -16.68
C CYS A 298 0.98 -9.56 -15.43
N LYS A 299 -0.33 -9.69 -15.63
CA LYS A 299 -1.32 -9.68 -14.54
C LYS A 299 -1.63 -11.06 -13.99
N THR A 300 -1.29 -12.11 -14.73
CA THR A 300 -1.51 -13.50 -14.31
C THR A 300 -0.68 -13.80 -13.06
N PRO A 301 -1.29 -14.33 -12.00
CA PRO A 301 -0.56 -14.70 -10.78
C PRO A 301 0.31 -15.93 -11.07
N LEU A 302 1.61 -15.71 -11.22
CA LEU A 302 2.62 -16.74 -11.52
C LEU A 302 3.82 -16.60 -10.61
N THR A 303 4.43 -17.73 -10.26
CA THR A 303 5.77 -17.79 -9.66
C THR A 303 6.78 -18.21 -10.72
N VAL A 304 7.77 -17.35 -10.96
CA VAL A 304 8.83 -17.58 -11.96
C VAL A 304 10.18 -17.67 -11.27
N ALA A 305 10.89 -18.78 -11.48
CA ALA A 305 12.19 -19.05 -10.86
C ALA A 305 13.35 -18.74 -11.81
N VAL A 306 14.35 -18.00 -11.33
CA VAL A 306 15.60 -17.72 -12.05
C VAL A 306 16.78 -18.28 -11.26
N MET A 307 17.35 -19.38 -11.74
CA MET A 307 18.39 -20.14 -11.02
C MET A 307 19.72 -20.08 -11.76
N GLY A 308 20.79 -19.74 -11.05
CA GLY A 308 22.13 -19.58 -11.63
C GLY A 308 22.88 -20.88 -11.94
N CYS A 309 22.37 -22.03 -11.49
CA CYS A 309 22.97 -23.33 -11.79
C CYS A 309 21.93 -24.44 -11.80
N VAL A 310 22.24 -25.55 -12.54
CA VAL A 310 21.34 -26.70 -12.66
C VAL A 310 21.29 -27.60 -11.41
N VAL A 311 22.20 -27.42 -10.46
CA VAL A 311 22.30 -28.28 -9.26
C VAL A 311 21.12 -28.04 -8.31
N ASN A 312 20.76 -26.80 -8.06
CA ASN A 312 19.65 -26.42 -7.14
C ASN A 312 18.37 -26.05 -7.88
N GLY A 313 18.46 -25.74 -9.18
CA GLY A 313 17.34 -25.27 -9.99
C GLY A 313 16.10 -26.15 -9.85
N PRO A 314 16.18 -27.48 -10.10
CA PRO A 314 14.99 -28.33 -10.00
C PRO A 314 14.44 -28.50 -8.58
N GLY A 315 15.28 -28.35 -7.54
CA GLY A 315 14.89 -28.53 -6.13
C GLY A 315 14.19 -27.31 -5.53
N GLU A 316 14.81 -26.15 -5.66
CA GLU A 316 14.30 -24.88 -5.11
C GLU A 316 13.14 -24.31 -5.96
N ALA A 317 13.18 -24.56 -7.26
CA ALA A 317 12.16 -24.12 -8.22
C ALA A 317 10.98 -25.10 -8.40
N LYS A 318 10.93 -26.20 -7.65
CA LYS A 318 9.89 -27.24 -7.80
C LYS A 318 8.45 -26.73 -7.63
N HIS A 319 8.28 -25.62 -6.96
CA HIS A 319 6.98 -25.00 -6.71
C HIS A 319 6.71 -23.79 -7.59
N ALA A 320 7.65 -23.43 -8.49
CA ALA A 320 7.45 -22.37 -9.45
C ALA A 320 6.63 -22.88 -10.64
N ASP A 321 5.78 -22.01 -11.18
CA ASP A 321 5.00 -22.34 -12.38
C ASP A 321 5.91 -22.47 -13.60
N TYR A 322 6.88 -21.55 -13.71
CA TYR A 322 7.89 -21.51 -14.76
C TYR A 322 9.25 -21.18 -14.17
N GLY A 323 10.30 -21.51 -14.89
CA GLY A 323 11.62 -21.03 -14.51
C GLY A 323 12.71 -21.41 -15.50
N LEU A 324 13.90 -20.89 -15.19
CA LEU A 324 15.13 -21.22 -15.87
C LEU A 324 16.23 -21.61 -14.88
N ALA A 325 17.17 -22.43 -15.35
CA ALA A 325 18.39 -22.76 -14.61
C ALA A 325 19.60 -22.70 -15.55
N GLY A 326 20.59 -21.89 -15.14
CA GLY A 326 21.81 -21.67 -15.94
C GLY A 326 22.77 -22.88 -15.94
N GLY A 327 23.45 -23.07 -17.05
CA GLY A 327 24.56 -24.00 -17.23
C GLY A 327 25.74 -23.29 -17.93
N MET A 328 26.75 -24.03 -18.38
CA MET A 328 27.88 -23.46 -19.09
C MET A 328 27.52 -23.14 -20.56
N GLY A 329 27.29 -21.84 -20.86
CA GLY A 329 26.94 -21.36 -22.20
C GLY A 329 25.51 -21.67 -22.66
N GLU A 330 24.79 -22.51 -21.95
CA GLU A 330 23.37 -22.84 -22.19
C GLU A 330 22.65 -22.98 -20.85
N GLY A 331 21.32 -22.97 -20.88
CA GLY A 331 20.51 -23.28 -19.70
C GLY A 331 19.26 -24.06 -20.05
N VAL A 332 18.50 -24.44 -19.04
CA VAL A 332 17.26 -25.19 -19.20
C VAL A 332 16.06 -24.30 -18.79
N LEU A 333 14.99 -24.41 -19.56
CA LEU A 333 13.67 -23.88 -19.17
C LEU A 333 12.85 -25.04 -18.59
N PHE A 334 12.09 -24.74 -17.56
CA PHE A 334 11.20 -25.71 -16.93
C PHE A 334 9.83 -25.10 -16.62
N LYS A 335 8.82 -25.98 -16.60
CA LYS A 335 7.43 -25.66 -16.28
C LYS A 335 6.95 -26.66 -15.24
N LYS A 336 6.47 -26.16 -14.09
CA LYS A 336 5.97 -26.99 -12.96
C LYS A 336 6.97 -28.08 -12.53
N GLY A 337 8.27 -27.75 -12.56
CA GLY A 337 9.37 -28.64 -12.16
C GLY A 337 9.85 -29.60 -13.24
N GLU A 338 9.23 -29.66 -14.43
CA GLU A 338 9.67 -30.49 -15.56
C GLU A 338 10.47 -29.67 -16.57
N VAL A 339 11.60 -30.20 -17.01
CA VAL A 339 12.45 -29.55 -18.03
C VAL A 339 11.74 -29.63 -19.38
N VAL A 340 11.56 -28.47 -20.01
CA VAL A 340 10.89 -28.34 -21.31
C VAL A 340 11.90 -28.33 -22.45
N CYS A 341 12.92 -27.48 -22.37
CA CYS A 341 13.96 -27.36 -23.40
C CYS A 341 15.25 -26.77 -22.85
N LYS A 342 16.30 -26.82 -23.67
CA LYS A 342 17.56 -26.12 -23.48
C LYS A 342 17.65 -24.98 -24.46
N VAL A 343 18.21 -23.85 -24.02
CA VAL A 343 18.44 -22.68 -24.86
C VAL A 343 19.80 -22.04 -24.54
N PRO A 344 20.40 -21.28 -25.47
CA PRO A 344 21.59 -20.49 -25.22
C PRO A 344 21.40 -19.50 -24.07
N GLU A 345 22.49 -19.16 -23.38
CA GLU A 345 22.44 -18.28 -22.20
C GLU A 345 21.81 -16.92 -22.50
N ASP A 346 22.14 -16.30 -23.63
CA ASP A 346 21.65 -14.99 -24.06
C ASP A 346 20.16 -14.96 -24.40
N GLU A 347 19.58 -16.12 -24.71
CA GLU A 347 18.15 -16.29 -25.02
C GLU A 347 17.30 -16.68 -23.80
N LEU A 348 17.89 -17.06 -22.67
CA LEU A 348 17.18 -17.62 -21.50
C LEU A 348 15.99 -16.78 -21.05
N ALA A 349 16.18 -15.47 -20.87
CA ALA A 349 15.12 -14.58 -20.39
C ALA A 349 13.99 -14.42 -21.42
N SER A 350 14.34 -14.22 -22.69
CA SER A 350 13.36 -14.05 -23.77
C SER A 350 12.58 -15.33 -24.07
N ALA A 351 13.25 -16.47 -24.08
CA ALA A 351 12.61 -17.77 -24.31
C ALA A 351 11.66 -18.16 -23.16
N LEU A 352 12.05 -17.86 -21.90
CA LEU A 352 11.18 -18.07 -20.74
C LEU A 352 9.90 -17.23 -20.84
N VAL A 353 10.03 -15.94 -21.17
CA VAL A 353 8.87 -15.04 -21.32
C VAL A 353 7.99 -15.49 -22.49
N ALA A 354 8.57 -15.85 -23.63
CA ALA A 354 7.82 -16.37 -24.77
C ALA A 354 7.02 -17.64 -24.41
N MET A 355 7.59 -18.56 -23.63
CA MET A 355 6.90 -19.75 -23.14
C MET A 355 5.69 -19.39 -22.28
N ILE A 356 5.84 -18.42 -21.34
CA ILE A 356 4.76 -17.94 -20.48
C ILE A 356 3.65 -17.27 -21.32
N GLU A 357 4.02 -16.44 -22.30
CA GLU A 357 3.05 -15.74 -23.15
C GLU A 357 2.26 -16.70 -24.06
N GLN A 358 2.91 -17.76 -24.55
CA GLN A 358 2.23 -18.76 -25.38
C GLN A 358 1.16 -19.51 -24.57
N ASP A 359 1.48 -19.90 -23.36
CA ASP A 359 0.53 -20.59 -22.49
C ASP A 359 -0.65 -19.70 -22.08
N ASN A 360 -0.38 -18.40 -21.77
CA ASN A 360 -1.44 -17.45 -21.43
C ASN A 360 -2.36 -17.06 -22.61
N LYS A 361 -1.92 -17.28 -23.87
CA LYS A 361 -2.77 -17.07 -25.06
C LYS A 361 -3.61 -18.30 -25.41
N GLY A 362 -3.31 -19.44 -24.82
CA GLY A 362 -4.02 -20.70 -25.07
C GLY A 362 -5.16 -20.97 -24.09
N GLU A 363 -5.28 -20.16 -23.05
CA GLU A 363 -6.41 -20.15 -22.11
C GLU A 363 -7.40 -19.01 -22.45
#